data_c465b7b2afb5baffbec13ff696871a76
#
_entry.id   c465b7b2afb5baffbec13ff696871a76
#
_cell.length_a   1.000
_cell.length_b   1.000
_cell.length_c   1.000
_cell.angle_alpha   90.00
_cell.angle_beta   90.00
_cell.angle_gamma   90.00
#
_symmetry.space_group_name_H-M   'P 1'
#
loop_
_entity.id
_entity.type
_entity.pdbx_description
1 polymer ?
#
loop_
_entity_poly.entity_id
_entity_poly.type
_entity_poly.pdbx_seq_one_letter_code
_entity_poly.pdbx_strand_id
1 'polypeptide(L)'
;FTVDNTAHLLAQLEGGELDFVVLEGIFDKSRYESFLLRNEPYIGICAKDHPFSGCEVPMDELFSERLILREPGSGTRKILERELMQCGYTVEAFRANVCISSFKLIRHLVSEGCGVSFLYEAVVKNDAQFGHFSCPPLTGVHELNVVCLKNTNVPALARRFLDL
;
A
#
# COMPACT_ATOMS: atom_id res chain seq x y z
N PHE A 1 11.40 6.45 -16.43
CA PHE A 1 10.31 6.09 -15.50
C PHE A 1 10.67 4.79 -14.81
N THR A 2 10.75 4.82 -13.48
CA THR A 2 11.12 3.68 -12.64
C THR A 2 9.94 3.34 -11.72
N VAL A 3 9.67 2.06 -11.54
CA VAL A 3 8.68 1.55 -10.58
C VAL A 3 9.39 0.63 -9.60
N ASP A 4 9.37 0.98 -8.33
CA ASP A 4 10.01 0.22 -7.26
C ASP A 4 9.25 0.44 -5.93
N ASN A 5 9.73 -0.14 -4.85
CA ASN A 5 9.17 0.12 -3.53
C ASN A 5 9.62 1.48 -2.97
N THR A 6 8.88 1.97 -1.97
CA THR A 6 9.10 3.30 -1.38
C THR A 6 10.54 3.52 -0.90
N ALA A 7 11.17 2.51 -0.28
CA ALA A 7 12.53 2.64 0.25
C ALA A 7 13.56 2.81 -0.87
N HIS A 8 13.46 2.05 -1.95
CA HIS A 8 14.36 2.15 -3.10
C HIS A 8 14.16 3.47 -3.85
N LEU A 9 12.90 3.89 -4.08
CA LEU A 9 12.60 5.17 -4.75
C LEU A 9 13.14 6.36 -3.95
N LEU A 10 13.03 6.35 -2.62
CA LEU A 10 13.61 7.40 -1.79
C LEU A 10 15.14 7.40 -1.84
N ALA A 11 15.79 6.23 -1.85
CA ALA A 11 17.24 6.15 -2.00
C ALA A 11 17.72 6.71 -3.34
N GLN A 12 17.03 6.41 -4.44
CA GLN A 12 17.33 6.94 -5.77
C GLN A 12 17.08 8.46 -5.86
N LEU A 13 16.03 8.97 -5.20
CA LEU A 13 15.77 10.40 -5.10
C LEU A 13 16.90 11.10 -4.33
N GLU A 14 17.34 10.57 -3.18
CA GLU A 14 18.44 11.11 -2.38
C GLU A 14 19.80 11.03 -3.12
N GLY A 15 20.00 10.00 -3.94
CA GLY A 15 21.15 9.84 -4.80
C GLY A 15 21.15 10.76 -6.04
N GLY A 16 20.06 11.49 -6.30
CA GLY A 16 19.92 12.36 -7.46
C GLY A 16 19.70 11.62 -8.78
N GLU A 17 19.33 10.34 -8.73
CA GLU A 17 18.99 9.55 -9.92
C GLU A 17 17.57 9.85 -10.42
N LEU A 18 16.70 10.34 -9.52
CA LEU A 18 15.33 10.75 -9.82
C LEU A 18 15.11 12.21 -9.37
N ASP A 19 14.38 12.96 -10.16
CA ASP A 19 14.01 14.35 -9.84
C ASP A 19 12.87 14.40 -8.81
N PHE A 20 11.87 13.55 -8.98
CA PHE A 20 10.76 13.38 -8.03
C PHE A 20 10.23 11.96 -8.08
N VAL A 21 9.50 11.59 -7.05
CA VAL A 21 8.82 10.28 -6.94
C VAL A 21 7.38 10.47 -6.50
N VAL A 22 6.53 9.53 -6.88
CA VAL A 22 5.17 9.42 -6.34
C VAL A 22 5.19 8.28 -5.34
N LEU A 23 4.89 8.60 -4.09
CA LEU A 23 4.94 7.65 -2.99
C LEU A 23 3.58 7.42 -2.38
N GLU A 24 3.34 6.16 -2.08
CA GLU A 24 2.28 5.71 -1.19
C GLU A 24 2.82 5.49 0.23
N GLY A 25 1.92 5.57 1.21
CA GLY A 25 2.22 5.17 2.57
C GLY A 25 3.01 6.22 3.37
N ILE A 26 3.84 5.71 4.27
CA ILE A 26 4.44 6.51 5.33
C ILE A 26 5.91 6.77 5.03
N PHE A 27 6.27 8.05 4.97
CA PHE A 27 7.64 8.52 4.88
C PHE A 27 7.83 9.77 5.77
N ASP A 28 9.07 10.11 6.07
CA ASP A 28 9.37 11.30 6.88
C ASP A 28 9.25 12.58 6.03
N LYS A 29 8.07 13.20 6.08
CA LYS A 29 7.78 14.45 5.36
C LYS A 29 8.70 15.62 5.77
N SER A 30 9.37 15.54 6.93
CA SER A 30 10.30 16.60 7.36
C SER A 30 11.57 16.66 6.52
N ARG A 31 11.94 15.55 5.87
CA ARG A 31 13.17 15.45 5.06
C ARG A 31 13.00 15.92 3.63
N TYR A 32 11.78 15.98 3.14
CA TYR A 32 11.46 16.24 1.72
C TYR A 32 10.50 17.42 1.57
N GLU A 33 10.39 17.92 0.37
CA GLU A 33 9.26 18.71 -0.05
C GLU A 33 8.23 17.78 -0.69
N SER A 34 6.99 17.87 -0.24
CA SER A 34 5.94 16.98 -0.73
C SER A 34 4.61 17.69 -0.86
N PHE A 35 3.80 17.27 -1.82
CA PHE A 35 2.43 17.74 -1.98
C PHE A 35 1.50 16.58 -2.33
N LEU A 36 0.26 16.71 -1.88
CA LEU A 36 -0.78 15.72 -2.11
C LEU A 36 -1.08 15.61 -3.60
N LEU A 37 -0.98 14.39 -4.14
CA LEU A 37 -1.46 14.07 -5.47
C LEU A 37 -2.95 13.70 -5.44
N ARG A 38 -3.29 12.73 -4.58
CA ARG A 38 -4.67 12.29 -4.35
C ARG A 38 -4.79 11.44 -3.10
N ASN A 39 -6.03 11.25 -2.65
CA ASN A 39 -6.37 10.28 -1.62
C ASN A 39 -6.80 8.95 -2.27
N GLU A 40 -6.35 7.83 -1.71
CA GLU A 40 -6.66 6.48 -2.21
C GLU A 40 -7.20 5.60 -1.09
N PRO A 41 -8.30 4.86 -1.32
CA PRO A 41 -8.78 3.85 -0.39
C PRO A 41 -7.77 2.71 -0.25
N TYR A 42 -7.48 2.34 1.00
CA TYR A 42 -6.70 1.19 1.38
C TYR A 42 -7.64 0.14 1.97
N ILE A 43 -7.75 -0.99 1.32
CA ILE A 43 -8.79 -1.98 1.55
C ILE A 43 -8.20 -3.37 1.77
N GLY A 44 -8.98 -4.24 2.42
CA GLY A 44 -8.74 -5.67 2.40
C GLY A 44 -9.26 -6.28 1.10
N ILE A 45 -8.51 -7.21 0.54
CA ILE A 45 -8.88 -7.96 -0.66
C ILE A 45 -8.84 -9.46 -0.40
N CYS A 46 -9.77 -10.17 -0.99
CA CYS A 46 -9.91 -11.62 -0.94
C CYS A 46 -10.39 -12.16 -2.30
N ALA A 47 -10.50 -13.47 -2.45
CA ALA A 47 -11.18 -14.05 -3.61
C ALA A 47 -12.65 -13.59 -3.64
N LYS A 48 -13.23 -13.51 -4.83
CA LYS A 48 -14.62 -13.05 -5.03
C LYS A 48 -15.62 -13.79 -4.16
N ASP A 49 -15.49 -15.10 -4.08
CA ASP A 49 -16.41 -15.98 -3.37
C ASP A 49 -16.01 -16.24 -1.90
N HIS A 50 -15.03 -15.49 -1.39
CA HIS A 50 -14.60 -15.57 -0.01
C HIS A 50 -15.68 -15.03 0.95
N PRO A 51 -15.87 -15.64 2.15
CA PRO A 51 -16.85 -15.15 3.12
C PRO A 51 -16.71 -13.68 3.52
N PHE A 52 -15.52 -13.12 3.41
CA PHE A 52 -15.24 -11.72 3.73
C PHE A 52 -15.71 -10.73 2.62
N SER A 53 -16.02 -11.23 1.43
CA SER A 53 -16.36 -10.37 0.30
C SER A 53 -17.61 -9.52 0.59
N GLY A 54 -17.46 -8.20 0.56
CA GLY A 54 -18.52 -7.22 0.84
C GLY A 54 -18.78 -7.00 2.34
N CYS A 55 -17.99 -7.57 3.23
CA CYS A 55 -18.22 -7.51 4.68
C CYS A 55 -17.27 -6.54 5.40
N GLU A 56 -17.69 -6.13 6.60
CA GLU A 56 -16.79 -5.63 7.63
C GLU A 56 -16.35 -6.83 8.48
N VAL A 57 -15.04 -7.04 8.57
CA VAL A 57 -14.43 -8.23 9.18
C VAL A 57 -13.76 -7.83 10.50
N PRO A 58 -14.12 -8.44 11.63
CA PRO A 58 -13.43 -8.21 12.89
C PRO A 58 -12.02 -8.82 12.87
N MET A 59 -11.11 -8.24 13.68
CA MET A 59 -9.69 -8.61 13.64
C MET A 59 -9.43 -10.07 14.05
N ASP A 60 -10.19 -10.62 14.98
CA ASP A 60 -10.08 -12.00 15.42
C ASP A 60 -10.42 -13.01 14.32
N GLU A 61 -11.45 -12.73 13.52
CA GLU A 61 -11.76 -13.53 12.34
C GLU A 61 -10.67 -13.37 11.26
N LEU A 62 -10.22 -12.13 11.03
CA LEU A 62 -9.17 -11.83 10.05
C LEU A 62 -7.88 -12.60 10.35
N PHE A 63 -7.49 -12.73 11.62
CA PHE A 63 -6.27 -13.42 12.02
C PHE A 63 -6.31 -14.94 11.79
N SER A 64 -7.49 -15.51 11.55
CA SER A 64 -7.63 -16.91 11.14
C SER A 64 -7.16 -17.15 9.70
N GLU A 65 -6.99 -16.10 8.91
CA GLU A 65 -6.58 -16.17 7.52
C GLU A 65 -5.05 -16.17 7.34
N ARG A 66 -4.61 -16.56 6.11
CA ARG A 66 -3.24 -16.35 5.67
C ARG A 66 -3.12 -14.94 5.10
N LEU A 67 -2.15 -14.18 5.58
CA LEU A 67 -1.81 -12.87 5.06
C LEU A 67 -0.80 -13.00 3.91
N ILE A 68 -1.13 -12.41 2.75
CA ILE A 68 -0.21 -12.22 1.64
C ILE A 68 0.18 -10.75 1.64
N LEU A 69 1.43 -10.43 1.99
CA LEU A 69 1.90 -9.06 2.18
C LEU A 69 3.06 -8.71 1.26
N ARG A 70 3.26 -7.41 1.07
CA ARG A 70 4.38 -6.86 0.34
C ARG A 70 5.70 -7.08 1.09
N GLU A 71 6.79 -6.94 0.36
CA GLU A 71 8.15 -7.00 0.88
C GLU A 71 8.48 -5.86 1.86
N PRO A 72 9.50 -6.03 2.73
CA PRO A 72 10.05 -4.93 3.51
C PRO A 72 10.48 -3.75 2.62
N GLY A 73 10.20 -2.53 3.06
CA GLY A 73 10.44 -1.30 2.28
C GLY A 73 9.24 -0.83 1.46
N SER A 74 8.21 -1.66 1.26
CA SER A 74 6.95 -1.24 0.64
C SER A 74 6.17 -0.28 1.54
N GLY A 75 5.66 0.81 0.96
CA GLY A 75 4.77 1.75 1.64
C GLY A 75 3.44 1.10 2.05
N THR A 76 2.88 0.26 1.18
CA THR A 76 1.66 -0.52 1.43
C THR A 76 1.80 -1.41 2.66
N ARG A 77 2.94 -2.11 2.80
CA ARG A 77 3.24 -2.93 3.97
C ARG A 77 3.40 -2.08 5.24
N LYS A 78 4.09 -0.95 5.16
CA LYS A 78 4.28 -0.05 6.32
C LYS A 78 2.96 0.46 6.88
N ILE A 79 1.96 0.71 6.02
CA ILE A 79 0.62 1.09 6.47
C ILE A 79 0.05 -0.03 7.33
N LEU A 80 -0.02 -1.26 6.82
CA LEU A 80 -0.56 -2.39 7.55
C LEU A 80 0.14 -2.63 8.88
N GLU A 81 1.48 -2.65 8.89
CA GLU A 81 2.28 -2.86 10.09
C GLU A 81 2.03 -1.77 11.14
N ARG A 82 1.90 -0.51 10.73
CA ARG A 82 1.58 0.59 11.64
C ARG A 82 0.20 0.45 12.26
N GLU A 83 -0.82 0.18 11.44
CA GLU A 83 -2.20 0.06 11.93
C GLU A 83 -2.34 -1.16 12.87
N LEU A 84 -1.71 -2.28 12.54
CA LEU A 84 -1.62 -3.44 13.44
C LEU A 84 -0.97 -3.08 14.78
N MET A 85 0.16 -2.35 14.73
CA MET A 85 0.90 -1.97 15.94
C MET A 85 0.08 -1.02 16.83
N GLN A 86 -0.70 -0.11 16.25
CA GLN A 86 -1.60 0.76 17.02
C GLN A 86 -2.68 -0.04 17.77
N CYS A 87 -3.03 -1.21 17.26
CA CYS A 87 -3.96 -2.14 17.91
C CYS A 87 -3.27 -3.15 18.84
N GLY A 88 -1.93 -3.06 19.00
CA GLY A 88 -1.16 -3.98 19.84
C GLY A 88 -0.80 -5.31 19.16
N TYR A 89 -0.88 -5.38 17.83
CA TYR A 89 -0.59 -6.59 17.05
C TYR A 89 0.57 -6.38 16.07
N THR A 90 1.05 -7.48 15.52
CA THR A 90 1.98 -7.53 14.39
C THR A 90 1.44 -8.48 13.32
N VAL A 91 2.13 -8.58 12.18
CA VAL A 91 1.77 -9.54 11.12
C VAL A 91 1.81 -10.99 11.57
N GLU A 92 2.50 -11.28 12.66
CA GLU A 92 2.56 -12.64 13.28
C GLU A 92 1.24 -13.04 13.96
N ALA A 93 0.30 -12.11 14.16
CA ALA A 93 -1.04 -12.44 14.65
C ALA A 93 -1.87 -13.26 13.66
N PHE A 94 -1.57 -13.16 12.37
CA PHE A 94 -2.22 -13.98 11.35
C PHE A 94 -1.80 -15.44 11.44
N ARG A 95 -2.70 -16.36 11.09
CA ARG A 95 -2.44 -17.81 11.08
C ARG A 95 -1.16 -18.19 10.32
N ALA A 96 -0.86 -17.49 9.26
CA ALA A 96 0.37 -17.57 8.48
C ALA A 96 0.56 -16.27 7.68
N ASN A 97 1.80 -15.96 7.31
CA ASN A 97 2.07 -14.87 6.39
C ASN A 97 3.05 -15.28 5.29
N VAL A 98 2.90 -14.67 4.12
CA VAL A 98 3.76 -14.87 2.95
C VAL A 98 4.15 -13.52 2.39
N CYS A 99 5.44 -13.28 2.23
CA CYS A 99 6.00 -12.03 1.73
C CYS A 99 6.27 -12.12 0.22
N ILE A 100 5.69 -11.21 -0.56
CA ILE A 100 5.79 -11.19 -2.03
C ILE A 100 6.00 -9.77 -2.53
N SER A 101 6.98 -9.55 -3.42
CA SER A 101 7.27 -8.24 -4.01
C SER A 101 6.41 -7.90 -5.24
N SER A 102 5.90 -8.90 -5.93
CA SER A 102 5.14 -8.73 -7.17
C SER A 102 3.64 -8.55 -6.93
N PHE A 103 3.08 -7.39 -7.24
CA PHE A 103 1.64 -7.16 -7.24
C PHE A 103 0.87 -8.16 -8.11
N LYS A 104 1.43 -8.54 -9.27
CA LYS A 104 0.81 -9.53 -10.15
C LYS A 104 0.67 -10.89 -9.46
N LEU A 105 1.70 -11.31 -8.72
CA LEU A 105 1.67 -12.58 -8.00
C LEU A 105 0.75 -12.50 -6.78
N ILE A 106 0.76 -11.40 -6.03
CA ILE A 106 -0.19 -11.18 -4.92
C ILE A 106 -1.63 -11.30 -5.43
N ARG A 107 -1.95 -10.57 -6.49
CA ARG A 107 -3.29 -10.63 -7.10
C ARG A 107 -3.68 -12.05 -7.51
N HIS A 108 -2.79 -12.78 -8.17
CA HIS A 108 -3.05 -14.16 -8.57
C HIS A 108 -3.32 -15.07 -7.36
N LEU A 109 -2.49 -15.02 -6.33
CA LEU A 109 -2.67 -15.85 -5.14
C LEU A 109 -3.96 -15.51 -4.37
N VAL A 110 -4.32 -14.23 -4.27
CA VAL A 110 -5.57 -13.81 -3.64
C VAL A 110 -6.78 -14.27 -4.45
N SER A 111 -6.78 -14.13 -5.77
CA SER A 111 -7.88 -14.57 -6.63
C SER A 111 -8.09 -16.09 -6.59
N GLU A 112 -7.02 -16.87 -6.38
CA GLU A 112 -7.07 -18.31 -6.20
C GLU A 112 -7.44 -18.75 -4.75
N GLY A 113 -7.78 -17.81 -3.88
CA GLY A 113 -8.18 -18.11 -2.50
C GLY A 113 -7.04 -18.58 -1.60
N CYS A 114 -5.77 -18.27 -1.94
CA CYS A 114 -4.61 -18.66 -1.14
C CYS A 114 -4.46 -17.85 0.15
N GLY A 115 -5.24 -16.78 0.32
CA GLY A 115 -5.23 -15.90 1.49
C GLY A 115 -5.81 -14.53 1.19
N VAL A 116 -5.65 -13.61 2.12
CA VAL A 116 -6.11 -12.22 2.01
C VAL A 116 -4.92 -11.27 1.93
N SER A 117 -5.14 -10.07 1.43
CA SER A 117 -4.13 -9.01 1.37
C SER A 117 -4.74 -7.64 1.63
N PHE A 118 -3.89 -6.65 1.88
CA PHE A 118 -4.28 -5.25 2.03
C PHE A 118 -3.54 -4.42 0.99
N LEU A 119 -4.28 -3.75 0.14
CA LEU A 119 -3.76 -2.97 -0.98
C LEU A 119 -4.61 -1.71 -1.20
N TYR A 120 -4.10 -0.79 -2.00
CA TYR A 120 -4.92 0.29 -2.52
C TYR A 120 -5.96 -0.24 -3.51
N GLU A 121 -7.19 0.26 -3.41
CA GLU A 121 -8.31 -0.15 -4.26
C GLU A 121 -7.96 -0.05 -5.75
N ALA A 122 -7.20 0.97 -6.15
CA ALA A 122 -6.76 1.17 -7.52
C ALA A 122 -6.02 -0.05 -8.14
N VAL A 123 -5.38 -0.90 -7.32
CA VAL A 123 -4.65 -2.09 -7.78
C VAL A 123 -5.58 -3.18 -8.31
N VAL A 124 -6.81 -3.24 -7.79
CA VAL A 124 -7.82 -4.26 -8.12
C VAL A 124 -9.11 -3.68 -8.69
N LYS A 125 -9.13 -2.37 -8.94
CA LYS A 125 -10.30 -1.67 -9.46
C LYS A 125 -10.78 -2.29 -10.78
N ASN A 126 -12.08 -2.56 -10.85
CA ASN A 126 -12.75 -3.18 -11.99
C ASN A 126 -12.31 -4.61 -12.30
N ASP A 127 -11.69 -5.31 -11.37
CA ASP A 127 -11.36 -6.72 -11.52
C ASP A 127 -12.36 -7.60 -10.75
N ALA A 128 -13.24 -8.27 -11.52
CA ALA A 128 -14.31 -9.08 -10.98
C ALA A 128 -13.87 -10.37 -10.25
N GLN A 129 -12.58 -10.66 -10.23
CA GLN A 129 -12.02 -11.83 -9.53
C GLN A 129 -11.84 -11.57 -8.01
N PHE A 130 -11.93 -10.30 -7.57
CA PHE A 130 -11.71 -9.91 -6.19
C PHE A 130 -13.00 -9.56 -5.47
N GLY A 131 -13.08 -10.01 -4.22
CA GLY A 131 -13.93 -9.46 -3.19
C GLY A 131 -13.15 -8.41 -2.40
N HIS A 132 -13.86 -7.37 -1.94
CA HIS A 132 -13.31 -6.34 -1.07
C HIS A 132 -13.93 -6.46 0.31
N PHE A 133 -13.13 -6.25 1.35
CA PHE A 133 -13.63 -6.18 2.72
C PHE A 133 -13.02 -5.00 3.47
N SER A 134 -13.71 -4.55 4.48
CA SER A 134 -13.20 -3.58 5.44
C SER A 134 -12.83 -4.27 6.75
N CYS A 135 -11.81 -3.77 7.40
CA CYS A 135 -11.45 -4.13 8.76
C CYS A 135 -10.99 -2.84 9.46
N PRO A 136 -11.90 -2.08 10.05
CA PRO A 136 -11.49 -0.97 10.90
C PRO A 136 -10.74 -1.54 12.10
N PRO A 137 -9.57 -1.15 12.43
CA PRO A 137 -8.79 0.03 12.08
C PRO A 137 -7.74 -0.17 10.96
N LEU A 138 -7.69 -1.33 10.30
CA LEU A 138 -6.63 -1.65 9.32
C LEU A 138 -6.89 -1.07 7.92
N THR A 139 -8.14 -0.69 7.61
CA THR A 139 -8.55 -0.14 6.32
C THR A 139 -8.91 1.34 6.47
N GLY A 140 -8.75 2.10 5.41
CA GLY A 140 -9.03 3.54 5.45
C GLY A 140 -8.64 4.25 4.17
N VAL A 141 -8.37 5.54 4.26
CA VAL A 141 -7.92 6.36 3.13
C VAL A 141 -6.53 6.91 3.44
N HIS A 142 -5.61 6.74 2.51
CA HIS A 142 -4.24 7.22 2.62
C HIS A 142 -3.85 8.10 1.44
N GLU A 143 -2.87 8.96 1.68
CA GLU A 143 -2.38 9.90 0.68
C GLU A 143 -1.40 9.23 -0.28
N LEU A 144 -1.54 9.56 -1.58
CA LEU A 144 -0.46 9.49 -2.55
C LEU A 144 0.16 10.88 -2.64
N ASN A 145 1.46 10.96 -2.48
CA ASN A 145 2.19 12.22 -2.48
C ASN A 145 3.25 12.24 -3.57
N VAL A 146 3.41 13.39 -4.20
CA VAL A 146 4.61 13.72 -4.97
C VAL A 146 5.67 14.20 -4.01
N VAL A 147 6.88 13.65 -4.11
CA VAL A 147 7.98 13.91 -3.19
C VAL A 147 9.22 14.32 -3.96
N CYS A 148 9.84 15.42 -3.54
CA CYS A 148 11.04 16.01 -4.13
C CYS A 148 12.08 16.30 -3.02
N LEU A 149 13.34 16.49 -3.41
CA LEU A 149 14.34 17.06 -2.52
C LEU A 149 14.01 18.53 -2.23
N LYS A 150 14.28 18.96 -0.99
CA LYS A 150 14.12 20.35 -0.58
C LYS A 150 15.09 21.29 -1.32
N ASN A 151 14.69 22.54 -1.42
CA ASN A 151 15.51 23.63 -2.01
C ASN A 151 15.86 23.37 -3.49
N THR A 152 14.98 22.75 -4.25
CA THR A 152 15.11 22.55 -5.70
C THR A 152 13.95 23.23 -6.43
N ASN A 153 14.07 23.41 -7.74
CA ASN A 153 12.96 23.88 -8.58
C ASN A 153 12.04 22.73 -9.05
N VAL A 154 12.30 21.53 -8.60
CA VAL A 154 11.60 20.32 -9.01
C VAL A 154 10.10 20.33 -8.67
N PRO A 155 9.63 20.87 -7.51
CA PRO A 155 8.21 20.93 -7.22
C PRO A 155 7.37 21.62 -8.31
N ALA A 156 7.88 22.72 -8.88
CA ALA A 156 7.20 23.42 -9.97
C ALA A 156 7.21 22.60 -11.28
N LEU A 157 8.32 21.91 -11.56
CA LEU A 157 8.45 21.01 -12.69
C LEU A 157 7.50 19.81 -12.56
N ALA A 158 7.46 19.17 -11.39
CA ALA A 158 6.61 18.02 -11.12
C ALA A 158 5.12 18.36 -11.28
N ARG A 159 4.67 19.53 -10.77
CA ARG A 159 3.29 20.00 -10.96
C ARG A 159 2.95 20.15 -12.44
N ARG A 160 3.84 20.78 -13.20
CA ARG A 160 3.66 20.96 -14.65
C ARG A 160 3.65 19.65 -15.42
N PHE A 161 4.49 18.69 -15.02
CA PHE A 161 4.57 17.36 -15.65
C PHE A 161 3.32 16.53 -15.39
N LEU A 162 2.72 16.67 -14.21
CA LEU A 162 1.54 15.93 -13.78
C LEU A 162 0.22 16.65 -14.09
N ASP A 163 0.27 17.80 -14.76
CA ASP A 163 -0.89 18.65 -15.08
C ASP A 163 -1.72 19.05 -13.82
N LEU A 164 -1.03 19.41 -12.72
CA LEU A 164 -1.60 19.77 -11.42
C LEU A 164 -1.59 21.29 -11.18
#